data_216bdb35bd1962cdb89590e6d07d5c82
#
_entry.id   216bdb35bd1962cdb89590e6d07d5c82
#
_cell.length_a   1.000
_cell.length_b   1.000
_cell.length_c   1.000
_cell.angle_alpha   90.00
_cell.angle_beta   90.00
_cell.angle_gamma   90.00
#
_symmetry.space_group_name_H-M   'P 1'
#
loop_
_entity.id
_entity.type
_entity.pdbx_description
1 polymer ?
#
loop_
_entity_poly.entity_id
_entity_poly.type
_entity_poly.pdbx_seq_one_letter_code
_entity_poly.pdbx_strand_id
1 'polypeptide(L)'
;MFTDKINLALKVAAKAHSGQYRKGTDIPYISHPVAVGMIISQYTNDEATIVAGILHDILEDVNPAVYSETDMRRDFGNLITDIVKDVSEPKTAGQPKLPWKERKESYLKRLGNSYYIEAYIVATADKIHNLTDILKDYDQFGDEIWQRFNASKQDILQYYRAVFSLIRNEPVPIELKGHLANLIEELGDIVTINPYD
;
A
#
# COMPACT_ATOMS: atom_id res chain seq x y z
N MET A 1 9.48 -1.46 -18.39
CA MET A 1 8.51 -1.32 -19.51
C MET A 1 7.71 -0.03 -19.33
N PHE A 2 7.45 0.75 -20.38
CA PHE A 2 6.60 1.95 -20.35
C PHE A 2 5.59 1.85 -21.50
N THR A 3 4.29 1.87 -21.17
CA THR A 3 3.18 1.69 -22.11
C THR A 3 2.20 2.86 -22.02
N ASP A 4 1.30 2.99 -23.00
CA ASP A 4 0.25 4.02 -22.98
C ASP A 4 -0.66 3.88 -21.76
N LYS A 5 -0.92 2.64 -21.31
CA LYS A 5 -1.76 2.38 -20.13
C LYS A 5 -1.06 2.78 -18.84
N ILE A 6 0.24 2.49 -18.70
CA ILE A 6 1.06 2.98 -17.57
C ILE A 6 1.11 4.51 -17.57
N ASN A 7 1.31 5.14 -18.74
CA ASN A 7 1.28 6.59 -18.86
C ASN A 7 -0.08 7.19 -18.45
N LEU A 8 -1.18 6.55 -18.85
CA LEU A 8 -2.52 6.95 -18.42
C LEU A 8 -2.68 6.83 -16.90
N ALA A 9 -2.24 5.70 -16.29
CA ALA A 9 -2.31 5.48 -14.86
C ALA A 9 -1.57 6.55 -14.07
N LEU A 10 -0.35 6.91 -14.50
CA LEU A 10 0.43 7.99 -13.88
C LEU A 10 -0.30 9.34 -13.94
N LYS A 11 -0.91 9.68 -15.07
CA LYS A 11 -1.68 10.93 -15.23
C LYS A 11 -2.93 10.94 -14.34
N VAL A 12 -3.65 9.82 -14.29
CA VAL A 12 -4.84 9.67 -13.44
C VAL A 12 -4.46 9.77 -11.97
N ALA A 13 -3.44 9.03 -11.52
CA ALA A 13 -2.98 9.05 -10.14
C ALA A 13 -2.49 10.45 -9.73
N ALA A 14 -1.69 11.11 -10.58
CA ALA A 14 -1.20 12.47 -10.32
C ALA A 14 -2.33 13.50 -10.18
N LYS A 15 -3.37 13.39 -11.03
CA LYS A 15 -4.54 14.26 -10.95
C LYS A 15 -5.41 13.95 -9.74
N ALA A 16 -5.65 12.67 -9.47
CA ALA A 16 -6.51 12.21 -8.39
C ALA A 16 -5.96 12.55 -7.00
N HIS A 17 -4.63 12.42 -6.81
CA HIS A 17 -3.93 12.76 -5.56
C HIS A 17 -3.42 14.22 -5.51
N SER A 18 -3.88 15.08 -6.43
CA SER A 18 -3.45 16.49 -6.44
C SER A 18 -3.82 17.18 -5.11
N GLY A 19 -2.83 17.87 -4.51
CA GLY A 19 -2.99 18.53 -3.22
C GLY A 19 -2.97 17.62 -1.99
N GLN A 20 -2.76 16.31 -2.16
CA GLN A 20 -2.51 15.38 -1.05
C GLN A 20 -1.02 15.25 -0.77
N TYR A 21 -0.68 15.06 0.50
CA TYR A 21 0.70 14.90 0.99
C TYR A 21 0.85 13.64 1.83
N ARG A 22 2.07 13.09 1.87
CA ARG A 22 2.43 11.99 2.77
C ARG A 22 2.27 12.45 4.22
N LYS A 23 1.71 11.60 5.06
CA LYS A 23 1.31 11.93 6.43
C LYS A 23 2.48 12.49 7.25
N GLY A 24 2.30 13.71 7.77
CA GLY A 24 3.32 14.39 8.58
C GLY A 24 4.49 14.98 7.78
N THR A 25 4.35 15.13 6.46
CA THR A 25 5.38 15.70 5.57
C THR A 25 4.78 16.69 4.59
N ASP A 26 5.62 17.39 3.82
CA ASP A 26 5.28 18.23 2.67
C ASP A 26 5.49 17.49 1.32
N ILE A 27 5.80 16.19 1.36
CA ILE A 27 6.04 15.37 0.17
C ILE A 27 4.70 15.06 -0.52
N PRO A 28 4.54 15.41 -1.82
CA PRO A 28 3.31 15.08 -2.57
C PRO A 28 3.01 13.58 -2.55
N TYR A 29 1.74 13.25 -2.29
CA TYR A 29 1.31 11.84 -2.11
C TYR A 29 1.62 10.97 -3.32
N ILE A 30 1.59 11.52 -4.53
CA ILE A 30 1.87 10.80 -5.79
C ILE A 30 3.22 10.07 -5.80
N SER A 31 4.19 10.52 -4.97
CA SER A 31 5.49 9.84 -4.84
C SER A 31 5.34 8.39 -4.42
N HIS A 32 4.34 8.07 -3.56
CA HIS A 32 4.08 6.72 -3.07
C HIS A 32 3.55 5.77 -4.16
N PRO A 33 2.42 6.05 -4.85
CA PRO A 33 1.93 5.19 -5.92
C PRO A 33 2.95 4.98 -7.05
N VAL A 34 3.71 6.01 -7.40
CA VAL A 34 4.79 5.88 -8.40
C VAL A 34 5.87 4.92 -7.91
N ALA A 35 6.33 5.06 -6.66
CA ALA A 35 7.33 4.17 -6.07
C ALA A 35 6.82 2.72 -6.01
N VAL A 36 5.55 2.49 -5.65
CA VAL A 36 4.93 1.15 -5.66
C VAL A 36 4.96 0.54 -7.06
N GLY A 37 4.55 1.30 -8.08
CA GLY A 37 4.65 0.83 -9.49
C GLY A 37 6.09 0.53 -9.91
N MET A 38 7.07 1.34 -9.48
CA MET A 38 8.49 1.11 -9.74
C MET A 38 9.01 -0.15 -9.04
N ILE A 39 8.65 -0.39 -7.78
CA ILE A 39 9.00 -1.62 -7.06
C ILE A 39 8.46 -2.84 -7.81
N ILE A 40 7.17 -2.83 -8.17
CA ILE A 40 6.54 -3.94 -8.91
C ILE A 40 7.29 -4.21 -10.22
N SER A 41 7.67 -3.17 -10.97
CA SER A 41 8.33 -3.30 -12.28
C SER A 41 9.72 -3.94 -12.22
N GLN A 42 10.34 -4.05 -11.04
CA GLN A 42 11.60 -4.77 -10.84
C GLN A 42 11.40 -6.30 -10.82
N TYR A 43 10.18 -6.76 -10.50
CA TYR A 43 9.90 -8.17 -10.28
C TYR A 43 8.95 -8.79 -11.30
N THR A 44 8.21 -7.97 -12.04
CA THR A 44 7.31 -8.42 -13.11
C THR A 44 7.21 -7.39 -14.24
N ASN A 45 6.97 -7.90 -15.46
CA ASN A 45 6.62 -7.08 -16.63
C ASN A 45 5.11 -7.11 -16.91
N ASP A 46 4.28 -7.63 -15.98
CA ASP A 46 2.84 -7.61 -16.17
C ASP A 46 2.29 -6.19 -16.05
N GLU A 47 1.75 -5.69 -17.17
CA GLU A 47 1.22 -4.33 -17.26
C GLU A 47 0.08 -4.09 -16.26
N ALA A 48 -0.81 -5.10 -16.08
CA ALA A 48 -1.97 -4.95 -15.21
C ALA A 48 -1.56 -4.77 -13.76
N THR A 49 -0.57 -5.55 -13.28
CA THR A 49 -0.02 -5.44 -11.93
C THR A 49 0.65 -4.10 -11.68
N ILE A 50 1.47 -3.62 -12.63
CA ILE A 50 2.14 -2.32 -12.51
C ILE A 50 1.12 -1.18 -12.45
N VAL A 51 0.12 -1.21 -13.34
CA VAL A 51 -0.95 -0.21 -13.38
C VAL A 51 -1.78 -0.24 -12.10
N ALA A 52 -2.14 -1.42 -11.61
CA ALA A 52 -2.85 -1.56 -10.34
C ALA A 52 -2.03 -0.99 -9.17
N GLY A 53 -0.71 -1.20 -9.15
CA GLY A 53 0.19 -0.59 -8.17
C GLY A 53 0.21 0.93 -8.20
N ILE A 54 0.16 1.54 -9.40
CA ILE A 54 0.09 3.01 -9.55
C ILE A 54 -1.28 3.56 -9.11
N LEU A 55 -2.34 2.76 -9.18
CA LEU A 55 -3.72 3.18 -8.89
C LEU A 55 -4.23 2.73 -7.52
N HIS A 56 -3.46 1.95 -6.76
CA HIS A 56 -3.94 1.16 -5.62
C HIS A 56 -4.66 1.96 -4.53
N ASP A 57 -4.23 3.19 -4.27
CA ASP A 57 -4.81 4.05 -3.23
C ASP A 57 -5.99 4.92 -3.70
N ILE A 58 -6.28 4.96 -5.01
CA ILE A 58 -7.31 5.87 -5.53
C ILE A 58 -8.68 5.56 -4.94
N LEU A 59 -9.09 4.29 -4.92
CA LEU A 59 -10.39 3.92 -4.38
C LEU A 59 -10.48 4.10 -2.86
N GLU A 60 -9.34 4.10 -2.17
CA GLU A 60 -9.28 4.32 -0.73
C GLU A 60 -9.21 5.81 -0.37
N ASP A 61 -8.37 6.61 -1.02
CA ASP A 61 -7.99 7.93 -0.54
C ASP A 61 -8.51 9.10 -1.38
N VAL A 62 -9.11 8.82 -2.55
CA VAL A 62 -9.66 9.85 -3.42
C VAL A 62 -11.18 9.92 -3.27
N ASN A 63 -11.73 11.16 -3.34
CA ASN A 63 -13.17 11.37 -3.36
C ASN A 63 -13.77 10.78 -4.66
N PRO A 64 -14.80 9.91 -4.60
CA PRO A 64 -15.43 9.34 -5.79
C PRO A 64 -15.97 10.37 -6.78
N ALA A 65 -16.23 11.61 -6.34
CA ALA A 65 -16.60 12.72 -7.25
C ALA A 65 -15.42 13.19 -8.12
N VAL A 66 -14.16 12.92 -7.71
CA VAL A 66 -12.96 13.24 -8.49
C VAL A 66 -12.61 12.09 -9.42
N TYR A 67 -12.61 10.86 -8.90
CA TYR A 67 -12.39 9.64 -9.67
C TYR A 67 -13.01 8.44 -8.95
N SER A 68 -13.95 7.79 -9.64
CA SER A 68 -14.76 6.71 -9.06
C SER A 68 -14.31 5.32 -9.54
N GLU A 69 -14.84 4.27 -8.90
CA GLU A 69 -14.69 2.89 -9.41
C GLU A 69 -15.23 2.75 -10.84
N THR A 70 -16.33 3.43 -11.18
CA THR A 70 -16.89 3.42 -12.54
C THR A 70 -15.92 4.03 -13.55
N ASP A 71 -15.25 5.14 -13.18
CA ASP A 71 -14.23 5.75 -14.02
C ASP A 71 -13.04 4.81 -14.22
N MET A 72 -12.58 4.15 -13.13
CA MET A 72 -11.50 3.18 -13.20
C MET A 72 -11.84 1.99 -14.12
N ARG A 73 -13.06 1.47 -14.03
CA ARG A 73 -13.51 0.37 -14.91
C ARG A 73 -13.56 0.80 -16.37
N ARG A 74 -14.02 2.02 -16.66
CA ARG A 74 -14.04 2.58 -18.01
C ARG A 74 -12.63 2.72 -18.59
N ASP A 75 -11.68 3.24 -17.81
CA ASP A 75 -10.37 3.64 -18.29
C ASP A 75 -9.36 2.47 -18.27
N PHE A 76 -9.49 1.53 -17.33
CA PHE A 76 -8.53 0.44 -17.10
C PHE A 76 -9.11 -0.97 -17.17
N GLY A 77 -10.43 -1.10 -17.22
CA GLY A 77 -11.12 -2.39 -17.30
C GLY A 77 -11.33 -3.08 -15.94
N ASN A 78 -12.03 -4.22 -15.99
CA ASN A 78 -12.46 -4.91 -14.77
C ASN A 78 -11.28 -5.49 -13.98
N LEU A 79 -10.33 -6.16 -14.63
CA LEU A 79 -9.20 -6.82 -13.96
C LEU A 79 -8.45 -5.86 -13.04
N ILE A 80 -7.97 -4.73 -13.58
CA ILE A 80 -7.19 -3.75 -12.82
C ILE A 80 -8.04 -3.15 -11.69
N THR A 81 -9.31 -2.85 -11.96
CA THR A 81 -10.20 -2.30 -10.94
C THR A 81 -10.45 -3.29 -9.79
N ASP A 82 -10.64 -4.57 -10.11
CA ASP A 82 -10.88 -5.59 -9.09
C ASP A 82 -9.62 -5.84 -8.24
N ILE A 83 -8.43 -5.84 -8.85
CA ILE A 83 -7.15 -5.89 -8.13
C ILE A 83 -7.03 -4.70 -7.15
N VAL A 84 -7.29 -3.48 -7.63
CA VAL A 84 -7.24 -2.27 -6.79
C VAL A 84 -8.25 -2.34 -5.65
N LYS A 85 -9.45 -2.86 -5.89
CA LYS A 85 -10.46 -3.06 -4.82
C LYS A 85 -9.98 -4.03 -3.75
N ASP A 86 -9.34 -5.12 -4.15
CA ASP A 86 -8.88 -6.15 -3.21
C ASP A 86 -7.77 -5.64 -2.29
N VAL A 87 -7.01 -4.64 -2.74
CA VAL A 87 -5.94 -3.99 -1.93
C VAL A 87 -6.39 -2.70 -1.24
N SER A 88 -7.65 -2.26 -1.40
CA SER A 88 -8.19 -1.06 -0.76
C SER A 88 -8.89 -1.40 0.55
N GLU A 89 -8.74 -0.55 1.59
CA GLU A 89 -9.57 -0.64 2.79
C GLU A 89 -11.04 -0.33 2.44
N PRO A 90 -12.02 -1.06 3.01
CA PRO A 90 -13.42 -0.80 2.72
C PRO A 90 -13.83 0.58 3.22
N LYS A 91 -14.40 1.41 2.34
CA LYS A 91 -15.06 2.66 2.71
C LYS A 91 -16.56 2.43 2.88
N THR A 92 -17.11 2.93 3.97
CA THR A 92 -18.56 3.03 4.14
C THR A 92 -18.96 4.48 3.85
N ALA A 93 -19.56 4.73 2.69
CA ALA A 93 -19.97 6.06 2.29
C ALA A 93 -20.89 6.69 3.34
N GLY A 94 -20.58 7.92 3.78
CA GLY A 94 -21.37 8.66 4.75
C GLY A 94 -21.24 8.23 6.21
N GLN A 95 -20.37 7.26 6.53
CA GLN A 95 -20.09 6.86 7.91
C GLN A 95 -18.73 7.37 8.40
N PRO A 96 -18.54 7.55 9.72
CA PRO A 96 -17.25 7.85 10.30
C PRO A 96 -16.21 6.76 9.93
N LYS A 97 -14.95 7.16 9.77
CA LYS A 97 -13.85 6.21 9.54
C LYS A 97 -13.79 5.23 10.71
N LEU A 98 -13.83 3.94 10.44
CA LEU A 98 -13.71 2.88 11.45
C LEU A 98 -12.39 3.01 12.23
N PRO A 99 -12.33 2.49 13.47
CA PRO A 99 -11.09 2.36 14.22
C PRO A 99 -9.99 1.67 13.41
N TRP A 100 -8.74 2.04 13.65
CA TRP A 100 -7.58 1.54 12.89
C TRP A 100 -7.57 0.01 12.81
N LYS A 101 -7.76 -0.67 13.92
CA LYS A 101 -7.73 -2.14 14.02
C LYS A 101 -8.79 -2.78 13.13
N GLU A 102 -10.02 -2.31 13.21
CA GLU A 102 -11.14 -2.85 12.41
C GLU A 102 -10.92 -2.65 10.91
N ARG A 103 -10.32 -1.52 10.51
CA ARG A 103 -9.96 -1.28 9.11
C ARG A 103 -8.90 -2.27 8.63
N LYS A 104 -7.85 -2.50 9.44
CA LYS A 104 -6.77 -3.43 9.11
C LYS A 104 -7.25 -4.88 9.08
N GLU A 105 -8.13 -5.29 9.99
CA GLU A 105 -8.78 -6.61 9.96
C GLU A 105 -9.63 -6.79 8.69
N SER A 106 -10.39 -5.77 8.31
CA SER A 106 -11.21 -5.79 7.10
C SER A 106 -10.34 -5.85 5.83
N TYR A 107 -9.22 -5.14 5.80
CA TYR A 107 -8.22 -5.22 4.73
C TYR A 107 -7.63 -6.62 4.61
N LEU A 108 -7.15 -7.20 5.71
CA LEU A 108 -6.58 -8.55 5.75
C LEU A 108 -7.58 -9.60 5.26
N LYS A 109 -8.84 -9.49 5.69
CA LYS A 109 -9.92 -10.38 5.24
C LYS A 109 -10.15 -10.25 3.73
N ARG A 110 -10.16 -9.02 3.20
CA ARG A 110 -10.37 -8.78 1.77
C ARG A 110 -9.22 -9.33 0.95
N LEU A 111 -7.99 -8.97 1.28
CA LEU A 111 -6.79 -9.46 0.60
C LEU A 111 -6.71 -10.99 0.65
N GLY A 112 -6.95 -11.60 1.81
CA GLY A 112 -6.90 -13.07 1.97
C GLY A 112 -8.01 -13.82 1.22
N ASN A 113 -9.03 -13.13 0.69
CA ASN A 113 -10.06 -13.69 -0.17
C ASN A 113 -9.87 -13.31 -1.65
N SER A 114 -8.81 -12.63 -2.01
CA SER A 114 -8.54 -12.28 -3.41
C SER A 114 -8.21 -13.51 -4.24
N TYR A 115 -8.77 -13.56 -5.45
CA TYR A 115 -8.42 -14.57 -6.47
C TYR A 115 -7.27 -14.11 -7.36
N TYR A 116 -6.83 -12.86 -7.23
CA TYR A 116 -5.81 -12.23 -8.06
C TYR A 116 -4.46 -12.27 -7.38
N ILE A 117 -3.50 -13.00 -7.95
CA ILE A 117 -2.11 -12.99 -7.46
C ILE A 117 -1.52 -11.58 -7.52
N GLU A 118 -1.94 -10.79 -8.48
CA GLU A 118 -1.53 -9.40 -8.68
C GLU A 118 -1.87 -8.53 -7.45
N ALA A 119 -2.99 -8.80 -6.76
CA ALA A 119 -3.35 -8.08 -5.54
C ALA A 119 -2.32 -8.33 -4.42
N TYR A 120 -1.81 -9.56 -4.28
CA TYR A 120 -0.77 -9.88 -3.31
C TYR A 120 0.57 -9.23 -3.68
N ILE A 121 0.91 -9.15 -4.99
CA ILE A 121 2.11 -8.46 -5.47
C ILE A 121 2.01 -6.95 -5.16
N VAL A 122 0.88 -6.32 -5.48
CA VAL A 122 0.63 -4.90 -5.19
C VAL A 122 0.68 -4.63 -3.68
N ALA A 123 -0.01 -5.45 -2.87
CA ALA A 123 0.02 -5.34 -1.42
C ALA A 123 1.45 -5.46 -0.86
N THR A 124 2.27 -6.39 -1.40
CA THR A 124 3.65 -6.56 -0.98
C THR A 124 4.48 -5.32 -1.28
N ALA A 125 4.39 -4.78 -2.50
CA ALA A 125 5.13 -3.59 -2.91
C ALA A 125 4.72 -2.33 -2.13
N ASP A 126 3.43 -2.15 -1.86
CA ASP A 126 2.91 -1.08 -1.00
C ASP A 126 3.52 -1.17 0.41
N LYS A 127 3.53 -2.36 1.01
CA LYS A 127 4.08 -2.54 2.36
C LYS A 127 5.60 -2.34 2.39
N ILE A 128 6.32 -2.74 1.35
CA ILE A 128 7.75 -2.45 1.21
C ILE A 128 7.99 -0.94 1.22
N HIS A 129 7.28 -0.18 0.38
CA HIS A 129 7.48 1.27 0.33
C HIS A 129 7.13 1.94 1.66
N ASN A 130 5.99 1.59 2.26
CA ASN A 130 5.57 2.16 3.53
C ASN A 130 6.55 1.83 4.67
N LEU A 131 7.06 0.60 4.76
CA LEU A 131 8.07 0.22 5.75
C LEU A 131 9.40 0.94 5.51
N THR A 132 9.83 1.06 4.26
CA THR A 132 11.04 1.81 3.91
C THR A 132 10.96 3.26 4.39
N ASP A 133 9.80 3.93 4.21
CA ASP A 133 9.59 5.28 4.71
C ASP A 133 9.61 5.31 6.26
N ILE A 134 8.92 4.37 6.93
CA ILE A 134 8.89 4.29 8.39
C ILE A 134 10.30 4.12 8.97
N LEU A 135 11.10 3.21 8.42
CA LEU A 135 12.45 2.91 8.90
C LEU A 135 13.39 4.12 8.71
N LYS A 136 13.34 4.76 7.53
CA LYS A 136 14.09 6.00 7.28
C LYS A 136 13.70 7.16 8.19
N ASP A 137 12.39 7.33 8.42
CA ASP A 137 11.91 8.36 9.33
C ASP A 137 12.34 8.05 10.78
N TYR A 138 12.35 6.76 11.17
CA TYR A 138 12.84 6.35 12.48
C TYR A 138 14.34 6.64 12.67
N ASP A 139 15.16 6.37 11.67
CA ASP A 139 16.59 6.71 11.69
C ASP A 139 16.83 8.21 11.90
N GLN A 140 15.94 9.04 11.36
CA GLN A 140 16.08 10.50 11.45
C GLN A 140 15.47 11.09 12.72
N PHE A 141 14.31 10.59 13.16
CA PHE A 141 13.47 11.22 14.20
C PHE A 141 13.25 10.35 15.44
N GLY A 142 13.74 9.10 15.45
CA GLY A 142 13.55 8.17 16.56
C GLY A 142 12.07 7.91 16.85
N ASP A 143 11.76 7.69 18.12
CA ASP A 143 10.39 7.34 18.57
C ASP A 143 9.33 8.44 18.34
N GLU A 144 9.72 9.65 17.96
CA GLU A 144 8.77 10.73 17.67
C GLU A 144 7.87 10.40 16.47
N ILE A 145 8.33 9.56 15.53
CA ILE A 145 7.53 9.16 14.37
C ILE A 145 6.23 8.46 14.74
N TRP A 146 6.21 7.73 15.86
CA TRP A 146 5.04 6.95 16.27
C TRP A 146 3.83 7.83 16.59
N GLN A 147 4.03 9.10 16.93
CA GLN A 147 2.96 10.07 17.14
C GLN A 147 2.15 10.38 15.87
N ARG A 148 2.71 10.09 14.70
CA ARG A 148 2.00 10.22 13.41
C ARG A 148 0.97 9.12 13.18
N PHE A 149 1.02 8.02 13.93
CA PHE A 149 0.16 6.85 13.72
C PHE A 149 -1.01 6.83 14.72
N ASN A 150 -2.12 6.22 14.32
CA ASN A 150 -3.29 5.99 15.17
C ASN A 150 -3.26 4.56 15.75
N ALA A 151 -2.07 4.04 16.01
CA ALA A 151 -1.81 2.71 16.54
C ALA A 151 -0.46 2.70 17.25
N SER A 152 -0.26 1.78 18.20
CA SER A 152 1.04 1.59 18.84
C SER A 152 2.06 0.99 17.85
N LYS A 153 3.36 1.17 18.14
CA LYS A 153 4.42 0.53 17.34
C LYS A 153 4.29 -0.99 17.32
N GLN A 154 3.81 -1.60 18.41
CA GLN A 154 3.53 -3.03 18.50
C GLN A 154 2.36 -3.46 17.60
N ASP A 155 1.25 -2.70 17.56
CA ASP A 155 0.12 -2.98 16.67
C ASP A 155 0.52 -2.86 15.20
N ILE A 156 1.36 -1.87 14.86
CA ILE A 156 1.92 -1.67 13.52
C ILE A 156 2.75 -2.90 13.12
N LEU A 157 3.69 -3.35 13.95
CA LEU A 157 4.49 -4.54 13.68
C LEU A 157 3.62 -5.79 13.49
N GLN A 158 2.63 -5.99 14.37
CA GLN A 158 1.71 -7.13 14.26
C GLN A 158 0.90 -7.10 12.94
N TYR A 159 0.48 -5.91 12.50
CA TYR A 159 -0.20 -5.77 11.23
C TYR A 159 0.68 -6.17 10.04
N TYR A 160 1.95 -5.73 9.98
CA TYR A 160 2.86 -6.13 8.90
C TYR A 160 3.17 -7.63 8.92
N ARG A 161 3.32 -8.23 10.10
CA ARG A 161 3.46 -9.69 10.26
C ARG A 161 2.22 -10.44 9.78
N ALA A 162 1.02 -9.93 10.05
CA ALA A 162 -0.22 -10.52 9.58
C ALA A 162 -0.35 -10.44 8.04
N VAL A 163 0.00 -9.29 7.43
CA VAL A 163 0.05 -9.16 5.96
C VAL A 163 1.04 -10.18 5.37
N PHE A 164 2.25 -10.27 5.91
CA PHE A 164 3.25 -11.23 5.42
C PHE A 164 2.79 -12.68 5.56
N SER A 165 2.07 -13.01 6.63
CA SER A 165 1.51 -14.36 6.82
C SER A 165 0.50 -14.76 5.75
N LEU A 166 -0.25 -13.81 5.18
CA LEU A 166 -1.11 -14.04 4.02
C LEU A 166 -0.28 -14.26 2.74
N ILE A 167 0.76 -13.44 2.55
CA ILE A 167 1.53 -13.39 1.30
C ILE A 167 2.52 -14.56 1.18
N ARG A 168 3.09 -15.04 2.28
CA ARG A 168 4.23 -15.98 2.28
C ARG A 168 3.99 -17.27 1.48
N ASN A 169 2.75 -17.76 1.43
CA ASN A 169 2.36 -18.99 0.75
C ASN A 169 1.81 -18.76 -0.66
N GLU A 170 1.59 -17.50 -1.04
CA GLU A 170 1.11 -17.12 -2.36
C GLU A 170 2.26 -17.12 -3.38
N PRO A 171 1.99 -17.32 -4.70
CA PRO A 171 3.02 -17.34 -5.74
C PRO A 171 3.55 -15.93 -6.11
N VAL A 172 3.74 -15.08 -5.11
CA VAL A 172 4.46 -13.79 -5.23
C VAL A 172 5.94 -14.07 -5.46
N PRO A 173 6.67 -13.28 -6.29
CA PRO A 173 8.10 -13.43 -6.49
C PRO A 173 8.88 -13.56 -5.18
N ILE A 174 9.78 -14.54 -5.11
CA ILE A 174 10.47 -14.89 -3.86
C ILE A 174 11.34 -13.74 -3.34
N GLU A 175 11.97 -13.01 -4.26
CA GLU A 175 12.81 -11.85 -3.93
C GLU A 175 11.97 -10.71 -3.36
N LEU A 176 10.76 -10.48 -3.89
CA LEU A 176 9.84 -9.46 -3.38
C LEU A 176 9.36 -9.83 -1.97
N LYS A 177 9.03 -11.10 -1.72
CA LYS A 177 8.71 -11.61 -0.38
C LYS A 177 9.87 -11.46 0.59
N GLY A 178 11.08 -11.80 0.15
CA GLY A 178 12.30 -11.67 0.94
C GLY A 178 12.57 -10.23 1.34
N HIS A 179 12.37 -9.28 0.42
CA HIS A 179 12.52 -7.85 0.71
C HIS A 179 11.54 -7.41 1.82
N LEU A 180 10.25 -7.77 1.71
CA LEU A 180 9.27 -7.45 2.76
C LEU A 180 9.63 -8.10 4.11
N ALA A 181 10.07 -9.36 4.09
CA ALA A 181 10.45 -10.08 5.31
C ALA A 181 11.59 -9.37 6.06
N ASN A 182 12.65 -8.95 5.35
CA ASN A 182 13.78 -8.24 5.92
C ASN A 182 13.36 -6.91 6.58
N LEU A 183 12.50 -6.13 5.91
CA LEU A 183 12.00 -4.87 6.48
C LEU A 183 11.12 -5.09 7.72
N ILE A 184 10.36 -6.18 7.77
CA ILE A 184 9.56 -6.54 8.98
C ILE A 184 10.47 -6.97 10.12
N GLU A 185 11.58 -7.66 9.85
CA GLU A 185 12.58 -8.03 10.85
C GLU A 185 13.24 -6.77 11.43
N GLU A 186 13.69 -5.85 10.58
CA GLU A 186 14.27 -4.56 10.97
C GLU A 186 13.29 -3.73 11.81
N LEU A 187 12.00 -3.65 11.41
CA LEU A 187 10.98 -3.03 12.25
C LEU A 187 10.82 -3.75 13.59
N GLY A 188 10.92 -5.07 13.60
CA GLY A 188 10.86 -5.89 14.80
C GLY A 188 11.96 -5.53 15.82
N ASP A 189 13.17 -5.32 15.34
CA ASP A 189 14.31 -4.90 16.17
C ASP A 189 14.04 -3.55 16.82
N ILE A 190 13.58 -2.56 16.04
CA ILE A 190 13.21 -1.24 16.54
C ILE A 190 12.11 -1.29 17.60
N VAL A 191 11.08 -2.11 17.38
CA VAL A 191 9.92 -2.21 18.28
C VAL A 191 10.27 -2.91 19.58
N THR A 192 11.25 -3.85 19.57
CA THR A 192 11.65 -4.66 20.73
C THR A 192 12.78 -4.04 21.53
N ILE A 193 13.53 -3.07 20.97
CA ILE A 193 14.54 -2.33 21.75
C ILE A 193 13.82 -1.62 22.90
N ASN A 194 14.20 -1.98 24.11
CA ASN A 194 13.74 -1.31 25.32
C ASN A 194 14.53 -0.01 25.47
N PRO A 195 13.90 1.19 25.56
CA PRO A 195 14.65 2.45 25.67
C PRO A 195 15.47 2.58 26.96
N TYR A 196 15.50 1.51 27.79
CA TYR A 196 16.26 1.44 29.06
C TYR A 196 17.41 0.40 29.02
N ASP A 197 17.68 -0.26 27.88
CA ASP A 197 18.87 -1.08 27.63
C ASP A 197 19.95 -0.23 26.92
#